data_6985403b5cb576a7ca984aed4098ec22
#
_entry.id   6985403b5cb576a7ca984aed4098ec22
#
_cell.length_a   1.000
_cell.length_b   1.000
_cell.length_c   1.000
_cell.angle_alpha   90.00
_cell.angle_beta   90.00
_cell.angle_gamma   90.00
#
_symmetry.space_group_name_H-M   'P 1'
#
loop_
_entity.id
_entity.type
_entity.pdbx_description
1 polymer ?
#
loop_
_entity_poly.entity_id
_entity_poly.type
_entity_poly.pdbx_seq_one_letter_code
_entity_poly.pdbx_strand_id
1 'polypeptide(L)'
;MIYTKYILFSLLLVCPSVLSAQGITRRIHQIDEVTVWGKRPMKEIGVQKTKFDSLALKENIALSMADILTFNSSVFVKSYGRATLSTVAFRGTSPSHTQVTWNGMRINNPMLGMTDFSMIPSYF
;
A
#
# COMPACT_ATOMS: atom_id res chain seq x y z
N MET A 1 3.71 37.12 -67.20
CA MET A 1 2.58 36.19 -66.98
C MET A 1 2.99 34.80 -66.44
N ILE A 2 4.25 34.40 -66.57
CA ILE A 2 4.76 33.13 -66.09
C ILE A 2 5.10 33.21 -64.57
N TYR A 3 5.67 34.31 -64.14
CA TYR A 3 6.10 34.50 -62.72
C TYR A 3 4.92 34.60 -61.76
N THR A 4 3.77 35.08 -62.17
CA THR A 4 2.58 35.12 -61.35
C THR A 4 2.05 33.71 -60.99
N LYS A 5 2.22 32.73 -61.89
CA LYS A 5 1.87 31.33 -61.61
C LYS A 5 2.77 30.68 -60.57
N TYR A 6 4.05 30.98 -60.61
CA TYR A 6 5.01 30.45 -59.62
C TYR A 6 4.83 31.07 -58.24
N ILE A 7 4.51 32.36 -58.17
CA ILE A 7 4.18 33.04 -56.91
C ILE A 7 2.91 32.45 -56.29
N LEU A 8 1.91 32.20 -57.09
CA LEU A 8 0.63 31.60 -56.61
C LEU A 8 0.83 30.17 -56.18
N PHE A 9 1.68 29.40 -56.86
CA PHE A 9 2.05 28.03 -56.47
C PHE A 9 2.89 27.97 -55.22
N SER A 10 3.82 28.88 -55.02
CA SER A 10 4.60 29.01 -53.81
C SER A 10 3.77 29.41 -52.61
N LEU A 11 2.78 30.30 -52.80
CA LEU A 11 1.87 30.71 -51.73
C LEU A 11 0.96 29.56 -51.31
N LEU A 12 0.56 28.68 -52.23
CA LEU A 12 -0.25 27.49 -51.96
C LEU A 12 0.54 26.43 -51.18
N LEU A 13 1.85 26.37 -51.37
CA LEU A 13 2.70 25.36 -50.68
C LEU A 13 3.01 25.74 -49.25
N VAL A 14 2.94 27.03 -48.88
CA VAL A 14 3.22 27.54 -47.52
C VAL A 14 1.97 27.39 -46.62
N CYS A 15 0.76 27.29 -47.19
CA CYS A 15 -0.48 27.24 -46.43
C CYS A 15 -0.70 25.98 -45.58
N PRO A 16 -0.21 24.75 -45.93
CA PRO A 16 -0.44 23.57 -45.09
C PRO A 16 0.41 23.48 -43.82
N SER A 17 1.44 24.30 -43.66
CA SER A 17 2.31 24.23 -42.50
C SER A 17 1.74 24.84 -41.20
N VAL A 18 0.58 25.50 -41.28
CA VAL A 18 -0.06 26.15 -40.13
C VAL A 18 -1.16 25.28 -39.50
N LEU A 19 -1.46 24.10 -40.05
CA LEU A 19 -2.58 23.27 -39.64
C LEU A 19 -2.14 22.12 -38.70
N SER A 20 -1.20 22.31 -37.86
CA SER A 20 -0.89 21.22 -36.95
C SER A 20 -0.29 21.69 -35.66
N ALA A 21 -1.11 21.89 -34.70
CA ALA A 21 -0.84 21.60 -33.29
C ALA A 21 -2.13 21.82 -32.49
N GLN A 22 -3.17 21.09 -32.80
CA GLN A 22 -4.17 20.86 -31.78
C GLN A 22 -3.54 19.88 -30.81
N GLY A 23 -2.82 20.42 -29.81
CA GLY A 23 -2.36 19.66 -28.67
C GLY A 23 -3.54 18.90 -28.10
N ILE A 24 -3.40 17.58 -28.06
CA ILE A 24 -4.31 16.72 -27.30
C ILE A 24 -4.27 17.20 -25.87
N THR A 25 -5.14 18.12 -25.53
CA THR A 25 -5.36 18.51 -24.14
C THR A 25 -5.95 17.29 -23.46
N ARG A 26 -5.07 16.47 -22.93
CA ARG A 26 -5.42 15.34 -22.08
C ARG A 26 -6.12 15.93 -20.88
N ARG A 27 -7.45 15.96 -20.92
CA ARG A 27 -8.24 16.31 -19.74
C ARG A 27 -7.94 15.25 -18.70
N ILE A 28 -7.09 15.61 -17.75
CA ILE A 28 -6.91 14.81 -16.54
C ILE A 28 -8.23 14.93 -15.81
N HIS A 29 -9.08 13.91 -15.92
CA HIS A 29 -10.22 13.77 -15.04
C HIS A 29 -9.65 13.50 -13.65
N GLN A 30 -9.64 14.53 -12.84
CA GLN A 30 -9.38 14.40 -11.41
C GLN A 30 -10.62 13.72 -10.84
N ILE A 31 -10.45 12.44 -10.51
CA ILE A 31 -11.49 11.68 -9.82
C ILE A 31 -11.35 12.08 -8.36
N ASP A 32 -12.38 12.71 -7.81
CA ASP A 32 -12.42 13.05 -6.40
C ASP A 32 -12.29 11.77 -5.57
N GLU A 33 -11.44 11.81 -4.56
CA GLU A 33 -11.24 10.70 -3.65
C GLU A 33 -12.56 10.39 -2.93
N VAL A 34 -13.11 9.20 -3.20
CA VAL A 34 -14.28 8.72 -2.49
C VAL A 34 -13.82 8.08 -1.18
N THR A 35 -13.86 8.85 -0.12
CA THR A 35 -13.58 8.34 1.22
C THR A 35 -14.78 7.55 1.74
N VAL A 36 -14.72 6.23 1.65
CA VAL A 36 -15.75 5.35 2.20
C VAL A 36 -15.54 5.18 3.69
N TRP A 37 -16.28 5.92 4.49
CA TRP A 37 -16.32 5.74 5.95
C TRP A 37 -17.19 4.53 6.30
N GLY A 38 -16.60 3.35 6.31
CA GLY A 38 -17.25 2.16 6.83
C GLY A 38 -17.35 2.23 8.37
N LYS A 39 -18.40 2.82 8.93
CA LYS A 39 -18.72 2.62 10.34
C LYS A 39 -19.20 1.19 10.50
N ARG A 40 -18.36 0.34 11.10
CA ARG A 40 -18.85 -0.96 11.58
C ARG A 40 -19.81 -0.71 12.75
N PRO A 41 -21.09 -1.01 12.62
CA PRO A 41 -22.08 -0.76 13.69
C PRO A 41 -21.95 -1.75 14.85
N MET A 42 -21.11 -2.77 14.72
CA MET A 42 -20.92 -3.74 15.80
C MET A 42 -19.92 -3.23 16.83
N LYS A 43 -20.45 -2.86 18.00
CA LYS A 43 -19.66 -2.73 19.21
C LYS A 43 -19.17 -4.14 19.56
N GLU A 44 -17.89 -4.44 19.24
CA GLU A 44 -17.29 -5.73 19.60
C GLU A 44 -17.14 -5.80 21.12
N ILE A 45 -18.15 -6.41 21.75
CA ILE A 45 -18.20 -6.62 23.19
C ILE A 45 -17.37 -7.87 23.49
N GLY A 46 -16.41 -7.76 24.42
CA GLY A 46 -15.58 -8.90 24.84
C GLY A 46 -14.28 -9.12 24.04
N VAL A 47 -13.97 -8.26 23.08
CA VAL A 47 -12.70 -8.29 22.35
C VAL A 47 -11.75 -7.20 22.85
N GLN A 48 -10.61 -7.60 23.36
CA GLN A 48 -9.53 -6.66 23.69
C GLN A 48 -8.82 -6.25 22.41
N LYS A 49 -8.84 -4.96 22.07
CA LYS A 49 -8.12 -4.41 20.93
C LYS A 49 -6.92 -3.60 21.42
N THR A 50 -5.73 -3.97 20.97
CA THR A 50 -4.52 -3.17 21.12
C THR A 50 -4.24 -2.48 19.80
N LYS A 51 -4.13 -1.17 19.80
CA LYS A 51 -3.73 -0.38 18.63
C LYS A 51 -2.35 0.18 18.89
N PHE A 52 -1.50 0.14 17.89
CA PHE A 52 -0.21 0.82 17.95
C PHE A 52 -0.39 2.28 17.50
N ASP A 53 0.26 3.17 18.24
CA ASP A 53 0.32 4.57 17.83
C ASP A 53 1.30 4.73 16.67
N SER A 54 0.98 5.66 15.78
CA SER A 54 1.84 6.00 14.64
C SER A 54 3.21 6.53 15.07
N LEU A 55 3.29 7.17 16.24
CA LEU A 55 4.56 7.64 16.81
C LEU A 55 5.44 6.45 17.20
N ALA A 56 4.88 5.47 17.92
CA ALA A 56 5.60 4.27 18.32
C ALA A 56 6.15 3.48 17.11
N LEU A 57 5.40 3.45 16.01
CA LEU A 57 5.87 2.82 14.76
C LEU A 57 7.02 3.59 14.11
N LYS A 58 6.97 4.93 14.11
CA LYS A 58 8.03 5.78 13.55
C LYS A 58 9.33 5.70 14.34
N GLU A 59 9.25 5.67 15.65
CA GLU A 59 10.41 5.56 16.54
C GLU A 59 11.10 4.19 16.39
N ASN A 60 10.36 3.16 16.07
CA ASN A 60 10.83 1.79 15.96
C ASN A 60 10.94 1.28 14.52
N ILE A 61 11.14 2.18 13.56
CA ILE A 61 11.18 1.85 12.12
C ILE A 61 12.28 0.84 11.74
N ALA A 62 13.33 0.75 12.53
CA ALA A 62 14.44 -0.18 12.33
C ALA A 62 14.18 -1.57 12.92
N LEU A 63 13.11 -1.74 13.67
CA LEU A 63 12.75 -3.00 14.31
C LEU A 63 11.85 -3.85 13.42
N SER A 64 11.89 -5.17 13.64
CA SER A 64 10.93 -6.08 13.01
C SER A 64 9.56 -5.96 13.67
N MET A 65 8.53 -6.43 12.98
CA MET A 65 7.19 -6.49 13.57
C MET A 65 7.15 -7.37 14.82
N ALA A 66 8.00 -8.40 14.90
CA ALA A 66 8.16 -9.24 16.08
C ALA A 66 8.61 -8.44 17.32
N ASP A 67 9.59 -7.55 17.13
CA ASP A 67 10.11 -6.72 18.22
C ASP A 67 9.06 -5.71 18.69
N ILE A 68 8.37 -5.07 17.75
CA ILE A 68 7.29 -4.12 18.07
C ILE A 68 6.19 -4.79 18.86
N LEU A 69 5.76 -5.98 18.47
CA LEU A 69 4.76 -6.75 19.20
C LEU A 69 5.23 -7.11 20.61
N THR A 70 6.49 -7.45 20.76
CA THR A 70 7.08 -7.78 22.07
C THR A 70 7.07 -6.58 23.02
N PHE A 71 7.41 -5.40 22.52
CA PHE A 71 7.53 -4.21 23.37
C PHE A 71 6.20 -3.50 23.63
N ASN A 72 5.27 -3.56 22.68
CA ASN A 72 4.07 -2.73 22.71
C ASN A 72 2.76 -3.53 22.84
N SER A 73 2.82 -4.85 23.03
CA SER A 73 1.61 -5.66 23.17
C SER A 73 1.75 -6.70 24.28
N SER A 74 0.61 -7.23 24.72
CA SER A 74 0.54 -8.36 25.69
C SER A 74 0.60 -9.72 25.01
N VAL A 75 0.97 -9.76 23.74
CA VAL A 75 1.03 -10.99 22.94
C VAL A 75 2.37 -11.67 23.18
N PHE A 76 2.35 -12.99 23.36
CA PHE A 76 3.58 -13.75 23.49
C PHE A 76 4.25 -13.95 22.14
N VAL A 77 5.47 -13.42 21.99
CA VAL A 77 6.31 -13.59 20.81
C VAL A 77 7.42 -14.57 21.14
N LYS A 78 7.46 -15.69 20.44
CA LYS A 78 8.54 -16.66 20.53
C LYS A 78 9.50 -16.44 19.37
N SER A 79 10.70 -15.95 19.68
CA SER A 79 11.80 -15.80 18.72
C SER A 79 12.82 -16.90 18.92
N TYR A 80 13.30 -17.48 17.82
CA TYR A 80 14.32 -18.53 17.82
C TYR A 80 15.73 -18.00 17.59
N GLY A 81 15.90 -16.69 17.61
CA GLY A 81 17.16 -15.99 17.43
C GLY A 81 17.02 -14.73 16.59
N ARG A 82 18.13 -14.00 16.41
CA ARG A 82 18.13 -12.77 15.62
C ARG A 82 17.96 -13.10 14.14
N ALA A 83 16.99 -12.47 13.47
CA ALA A 83 16.64 -12.70 12.07
C ALA A 83 16.26 -14.16 11.74
N THR A 84 15.79 -14.91 12.74
CA THR A 84 15.23 -16.25 12.56
C THR A 84 13.73 -16.23 12.79
N LEU A 85 13.10 -17.38 12.65
CA LEU A 85 11.66 -17.54 12.82
C LEU A 85 11.16 -16.88 14.12
N SER A 86 10.20 -16.00 13.99
CA SER A 86 9.48 -15.39 15.12
C SER A 86 7.98 -15.63 14.97
N THR A 87 7.40 -16.31 15.94
CA THR A 87 5.99 -16.68 15.94
C THR A 87 5.25 -16.01 17.08
N VAL A 88 3.95 -15.78 16.87
CA VAL A 88 3.08 -15.09 17.81
C VAL A 88 2.02 -16.06 18.30
N ALA A 89 1.79 -16.05 19.61
CA ALA A 89 0.75 -16.85 20.24
C ALA A 89 -0.06 -16.01 21.24
N PHE A 90 -1.36 -16.26 21.31
CA PHE A 90 -2.24 -15.62 22.27
C PHE A 90 -2.59 -16.59 23.40
N ARG A 91 -2.48 -16.12 24.65
CA ARG A 91 -2.99 -16.82 25.83
C ARG A 91 -2.60 -18.31 25.90
N GLY A 92 -1.37 -18.66 25.53
CA GLY A 92 -0.88 -20.03 25.57
C GLY A 92 -1.36 -20.93 24.44
N THR A 93 -2.02 -20.40 23.41
CA THR A 93 -2.40 -21.18 22.21
C THR A 93 -1.20 -21.41 21.30
N SER A 94 -1.34 -22.34 20.34
CA SER A 94 -0.32 -22.53 19.31
C SER A 94 -0.28 -21.33 18.32
N PRO A 95 0.88 -21.02 17.76
CA PRO A 95 0.99 -20.00 16.68
C PRO A 95 0.08 -20.26 15.48
N SER A 96 -0.25 -21.51 15.19
CA SER A 96 -1.17 -21.90 14.12
C SER A 96 -2.63 -21.50 14.39
N HIS A 97 -3.00 -21.23 15.63
CA HIS A 97 -4.31 -20.71 16.00
C HIS A 97 -4.40 -19.19 15.90
N THR A 98 -3.29 -18.54 15.61
CA THR A 98 -3.23 -17.08 15.44
C THR A 98 -3.43 -16.73 13.97
N GLN A 99 -4.53 -16.08 13.64
CA GLN A 99 -4.75 -15.60 12.29
C GLN A 99 -4.13 -14.23 12.11
N VAL A 100 -3.32 -14.10 11.06
CA VAL A 100 -2.70 -12.84 10.66
C VAL A 100 -3.32 -12.40 9.34
N THR A 101 -3.77 -11.15 9.29
CA THR A 101 -4.36 -10.58 8.09
C THR A 101 -3.69 -9.28 7.71
N TRP A 102 -3.53 -9.07 6.41
CA TRP A 102 -3.04 -7.85 5.79
C TRP A 102 -4.11 -7.30 4.86
N ASN A 103 -4.58 -6.09 5.10
CA ASN A 103 -5.70 -5.50 4.35
C ASN A 103 -6.91 -6.45 4.19
N GLY A 104 -7.20 -7.24 5.24
CA GLY A 104 -8.28 -8.22 5.23
C GLY A 104 -7.94 -9.58 4.60
N MET A 105 -6.79 -9.72 3.95
CA MET A 105 -6.33 -11.00 3.39
C MET A 105 -5.49 -11.77 4.41
N ARG A 106 -5.73 -13.07 4.52
CA ARG A 106 -4.95 -13.95 5.38
C ARG A 106 -3.56 -14.19 4.80
N ILE A 107 -2.51 -13.93 5.60
CA ILE A 107 -1.10 -14.11 5.20
C ILE A 107 -0.40 -15.27 5.92
N ASN A 108 -1.13 -16.06 6.70
CA ASN A 108 -0.55 -17.27 7.29
C ASN A 108 -0.09 -18.23 6.20
N ASN A 109 1.08 -18.85 6.40
CA ASN A 109 1.56 -19.89 5.51
C ASN A 109 0.55 -21.05 5.47
N PRO A 110 0.07 -21.48 4.29
CA PRO A 110 -0.97 -22.50 4.17
C PRO A 110 -0.55 -23.87 4.73
N MET A 111 0.73 -24.19 4.68
CA MET A 111 1.24 -25.50 5.15
C MET A 111 1.52 -25.50 6.66
N LEU A 112 2.05 -24.40 7.19
CA LEU A 112 2.45 -24.30 8.60
C LEU A 112 1.35 -23.69 9.47
N GLY A 113 0.36 -23.05 8.88
CA GLY A 113 -0.70 -22.34 9.58
C GLY A 113 -0.28 -21.08 10.32
N MET A 114 1.02 -20.75 10.35
CA MET A 114 1.60 -19.64 11.09
C MET A 114 2.28 -18.63 10.18
N THR A 115 2.59 -17.46 10.72
CA THR A 115 3.30 -16.38 10.02
C THR A 115 4.62 -16.12 10.72
N ASP A 116 5.68 -15.87 9.94
CA ASP A 116 6.96 -15.44 10.46
C ASP A 116 6.99 -13.92 10.58
N PHE A 117 6.99 -13.42 11.80
CA PHE A 117 6.99 -12.00 12.10
C PHE A 117 8.38 -11.35 12.01
N SER A 118 9.45 -12.14 11.92
CA SER A 118 10.80 -11.60 11.73
C SER A 118 11.00 -11.02 10.33
N MET A 119 10.23 -11.53 9.36
CA MET A 119 10.31 -11.11 7.95
C MET A 119 9.36 -9.96 7.62
N ILE A 120 8.44 -9.60 8.53
CA ILE A 120 7.51 -8.50 8.32
C ILE A 120 8.15 -7.21 8.79
N PRO A 121 8.41 -6.25 7.90
CA PRO A 121 8.97 -4.96 8.29
C PRO A 121 7.91 -4.13 9.05
N SER A 122 8.39 -3.19 9.85
CA SER A 122 7.53 -2.28 10.63
C SER A 122 7.05 -1.07 9.84
N TYR A 123 7.66 -0.81 8.68
CA TYR A 123 7.35 0.34 7.83
C TYR A 123 6.50 -0.09 6.62
N PHE A 124 5.43 0.66 6.39
CA PHE A 124 4.54 0.52 5.25
C PHE A 124 4.17 1.90 4.72
#